data_3e979a7a06e2defb59ddcd7c1cd9cd26
#
_entry.id   3e979a7a06e2defb59ddcd7c1cd9cd26
#
_cell.length_a   1.000
_cell.length_b   1.000
_cell.length_c   1.000
_cell.angle_alpha   90.00
_cell.angle_beta   90.00
_cell.angle_gamma   90.00
#
_symmetry.space_group_name_H-M   'P 1'
#
loop_
_entity.id
_entity.type
_entity.pdbx_description
1 polymer ?
#
loop_
_entity_poly.entity_id
_entity_poly.type
_entity_poly.pdbx_seq_one_letter_code
_entity_poly.pdbx_strand_id
1 'polypeptide(L)'
;MEYKMDTGLVIFDLDGTLLNTIGDLAVACNAVLAMRGLPQHTYDEYCHFVGNGIMRLVERALPEELRTPYTVAAVRADFVKYYTEHIDVYTKPYEGIPELVAEIARRGIRIAVASNKFQAGTEKLIRLFFPGVEFAAVFGQREGVPLKPDPAVVGEILALTGVAKERVL
;
A
#
# COMPACT_ATOMS: atom_id res chain seq x y z
N MET A 1 26.73 -26.29 6.68
CA MET A 1 27.10 -24.95 6.18
C MET A 1 25.91 -24.05 6.45
N GLU A 2 25.93 -23.33 7.57
CA GLU A 2 24.86 -22.37 7.90
C GLU A 2 25.00 -21.17 6.94
N TYR A 3 24.08 -21.03 6.02
CA TYR A 3 23.95 -19.78 5.26
C TYR A 3 23.47 -18.69 6.22
N LYS A 4 24.39 -18.00 6.86
CA LYS A 4 24.10 -16.77 7.58
C LYS A 4 23.76 -15.72 6.53
N MET A 5 22.48 -15.56 6.22
CA MET A 5 22.03 -14.43 5.41
C MET A 5 22.35 -13.16 6.18
N ASP A 6 23.34 -12.41 5.71
CA ASP A 6 23.72 -11.12 6.26
C ASP A 6 22.75 -10.05 5.74
N THR A 7 21.47 -10.20 6.11
CA THR A 7 20.40 -9.28 5.70
C THR A 7 20.59 -7.96 6.43
N GLY A 8 20.73 -6.88 5.67
CA GLY A 8 20.88 -5.52 6.19
C GLY A 8 19.63 -4.67 6.07
N LEU A 9 18.69 -5.07 5.20
CA LEU A 9 17.43 -4.35 4.93
C LEU A 9 16.35 -5.34 4.52
N VAL A 10 15.13 -5.11 5.02
CA VAL A 10 13.90 -5.77 4.54
C VAL A 10 12.96 -4.71 3.98
N ILE A 11 12.49 -4.91 2.75
CA ILE A 11 11.54 -4.01 2.08
C ILE A 11 10.19 -4.72 1.98
N PHE A 12 9.20 -4.21 2.65
CA PHE A 12 7.84 -4.74 2.65
C PHE A 12 6.93 -4.00 1.67
N ASP A 13 6.00 -4.71 1.07
CA ASP A 13 4.77 -4.11 0.59
C ASP A 13 3.82 -3.83 1.76
N LEU A 14 2.80 -3.01 1.56
CA LEU A 14 1.83 -2.65 2.58
C LEU A 14 0.53 -3.44 2.44
N ASP A 15 -0.23 -3.14 1.37
CA ASP A 15 -1.57 -3.68 1.16
C ASP A 15 -1.52 -5.19 0.83
N GLY A 16 -2.10 -6.03 1.67
CA GLY A 16 -2.07 -7.48 1.51
C GLY A 16 -0.78 -8.15 2.01
N THR A 17 0.16 -7.40 2.58
CA THR A 17 1.43 -7.91 3.14
C THR A 17 1.57 -7.55 4.62
N LEU A 18 1.78 -6.29 4.95
CA LEU A 18 1.81 -5.84 6.34
C LEU A 18 0.40 -5.68 6.92
N LEU A 19 -0.52 -5.16 6.12
CA LEU A 19 -1.88 -4.83 6.53
C LEU A 19 -2.93 -5.46 5.61
N ASN A 20 -4.00 -5.96 6.21
CA ASN A 20 -5.22 -6.29 5.49
C ASN A 20 -6.06 -5.01 5.36
N THR A 21 -5.95 -4.35 4.23
CA THR A 21 -6.60 -3.06 3.93
C THR A 21 -7.83 -3.20 3.05
N ILE A 22 -8.14 -4.40 2.58
CA ILE A 22 -9.17 -4.62 1.56
C ILE A 22 -10.57 -4.18 2.01
N GLY A 23 -10.90 -4.33 3.31
CA GLY A 23 -12.19 -3.92 3.86
C GLY A 23 -12.46 -2.43 3.67
N ASP A 24 -11.52 -1.58 4.07
CA ASP A 24 -11.67 -0.12 3.94
C ASP A 24 -11.62 0.34 2.48
N LEU A 25 -10.81 -0.31 1.63
CA LEU A 25 -10.78 -0.04 0.19
C LEU A 25 -12.13 -0.34 -0.46
N ALA A 26 -12.72 -1.50 -0.15
CA ALA A 26 -14.00 -1.93 -0.69
C ALA A 26 -15.14 -1.00 -0.22
N VAL A 27 -15.20 -0.70 1.07
CA VAL A 27 -16.24 0.19 1.64
C VAL A 27 -16.12 1.58 1.05
N ALA A 28 -14.92 2.15 0.96
CA ALA A 28 -14.73 3.48 0.40
C ALA A 28 -15.11 3.55 -1.08
N CYS A 29 -14.73 2.55 -1.86
CA CYS A 29 -15.07 2.51 -3.29
C CYS A 29 -16.60 2.37 -3.48
N ASN A 30 -17.23 1.44 -2.76
CA ASN A 30 -18.68 1.26 -2.82
C ASN A 30 -19.45 2.50 -2.35
N ALA A 31 -18.98 3.21 -1.32
CA ALA A 31 -19.59 4.46 -0.90
C ALA A 31 -19.59 5.52 -2.02
N VAL A 32 -18.47 5.68 -2.71
CA VAL A 32 -18.35 6.63 -3.83
C VAL A 32 -19.18 6.20 -5.04
N LEU A 33 -19.22 4.91 -5.36
CA LEU A 33 -20.09 4.38 -6.42
C LEU A 33 -21.56 4.62 -6.09
N ALA A 34 -21.99 4.35 -4.85
CA ALA A 34 -23.36 4.58 -4.40
C ALA A 34 -23.76 6.06 -4.48
N MET A 35 -22.90 7.00 -4.07
CA MET A 35 -23.12 8.45 -4.20
C MET A 35 -23.38 8.89 -5.64
N ARG A 36 -22.90 8.11 -6.61
CA ARG A 36 -23.04 8.37 -8.05
C ARG A 36 -24.15 7.53 -8.72
N GLY A 37 -24.89 6.74 -7.94
CA GLY A 37 -25.92 5.83 -8.46
C GLY A 37 -25.36 4.67 -9.31
N LEU A 38 -24.10 4.30 -9.08
CA LEU A 38 -23.41 3.24 -9.82
C LEU A 38 -23.48 1.91 -9.07
N PRO A 39 -23.37 0.76 -9.80
CA PRO A 39 -23.34 -0.56 -9.18
C PRO A 39 -22.16 -0.70 -8.21
N GLN A 40 -22.45 -1.37 -7.10
CA GLN A 40 -21.43 -1.72 -6.10
C GLN A 40 -20.91 -3.13 -6.32
N HIS A 41 -19.75 -3.43 -5.78
CA HIS A 41 -19.05 -4.70 -5.91
C HIS A 41 -18.94 -5.44 -4.58
N THR A 42 -18.76 -6.75 -4.65
CA THR A 42 -18.50 -7.62 -3.50
C THR A 42 -17.07 -7.48 -3.01
N TYR A 43 -16.81 -7.94 -1.80
CA TYR A 43 -15.47 -8.01 -1.23
C TYR A 43 -14.50 -8.82 -2.11
N ASP A 44 -14.95 -9.95 -2.64
CA ASP A 44 -14.14 -10.84 -3.48
C ASP A 44 -13.74 -10.18 -4.80
N GLU A 45 -14.62 -9.38 -5.42
CA GLU A 45 -14.29 -8.60 -6.61
C GLU A 45 -13.19 -7.58 -6.31
N TYR A 46 -13.25 -6.90 -5.15
CA TYR A 46 -12.20 -5.98 -4.75
C TYR A 46 -10.84 -6.65 -4.53
N CYS A 47 -10.79 -7.91 -4.10
CA CYS A 47 -9.53 -8.67 -4.05
C CYS A 47 -8.83 -8.76 -5.41
N HIS A 48 -9.59 -8.72 -6.51
CA HIS A 48 -9.05 -8.71 -7.87
C HIS A 48 -8.78 -7.30 -8.43
N PHE A 49 -9.40 -6.26 -7.83
CA PHE A 49 -9.23 -4.89 -8.29
C PHE A 49 -7.98 -4.21 -7.71
N VAL A 50 -7.59 -4.59 -6.51
CA VAL A 50 -6.49 -3.99 -5.73
C VAL A 50 -5.09 -4.43 -6.23
N GLY A 51 -4.05 -3.68 -5.90
CA GLY A 51 -2.64 -4.01 -6.13
C GLY A 51 -1.92 -3.11 -7.16
N ASN A 52 -2.66 -2.49 -8.09
CA ASN A 52 -2.08 -1.66 -9.14
C ASN A 52 -2.33 -0.15 -8.96
N GLY A 53 -2.50 0.30 -7.71
CA GLY A 53 -2.80 1.69 -7.37
C GLY A 53 -4.26 2.09 -7.56
N ILE A 54 -4.62 3.27 -7.03
CA ILE A 54 -6.02 3.73 -6.95
C ILE A 54 -6.63 3.96 -8.34
N MET A 55 -5.86 4.42 -9.31
CA MET A 55 -6.40 4.65 -10.67
C MET A 55 -6.97 3.36 -11.27
N ARG A 56 -6.23 2.24 -11.15
CA ARG A 56 -6.66 0.95 -11.65
C ARG A 56 -7.80 0.35 -10.82
N LEU A 57 -7.81 0.55 -9.51
CA LEU A 57 -8.92 0.16 -8.65
C LEU A 57 -10.22 0.83 -9.13
N VAL A 58 -10.21 2.14 -9.27
CA VAL A 58 -11.38 2.92 -9.71
C VAL A 58 -11.80 2.55 -11.13
N GLU A 59 -10.86 2.42 -12.06
CA GLU A 59 -11.13 2.02 -13.43
C GLU A 59 -11.83 0.65 -13.50
N ARG A 60 -11.36 -0.34 -12.72
CA ARG A 60 -11.96 -1.68 -12.66
C ARG A 60 -13.34 -1.69 -12.00
N ALA A 61 -13.56 -0.81 -11.03
CA ALA A 61 -14.85 -0.70 -10.33
C ALA A 61 -15.92 0.04 -11.14
N LEU A 62 -15.56 0.82 -12.15
CA LEU A 62 -16.51 1.52 -13.01
C LEU A 62 -17.08 0.61 -14.09
N PRO A 63 -18.36 0.77 -14.49
CA PRO A 63 -18.89 0.21 -15.72
C PRO A 63 -18.02 0.59 -16.94
N GLU A 64 -17.89 -0.31 -17.90
CA GLU A 64 -16.95 -0.17 -19.03
C GLU A 64 -17.16 1.13 -19.81
N GLU A 65 -18.42 1.48 -20.06
CA GLU A 65 -18.82 2.68 -20.80
C GLU A 65 -18.48 4.00 -20.06
N LEU A 66 -18.18 3.94 -18.77
CA LEU A 66 -17.81 5.08 -17.93
C LEU A 66 -16.30 5.20 -17.68
N ARG A 67 -15.49 4.29 -18.20
CA ARG A 67 -14.01 4.26 -18.01
C ARG A 67 -13.29 5.31 -18.85
N THR A 68 -13.78 6.54 -18.84
CA THR A 68 -13.08 7.67 -19.47
C THR A 68 -12.04 8.25 -18.52
N PRO A 69 -10.93 8.84 -19.03
CA PRO A 69 -9.94 9.50 -18.17
C PRO A 69 -10.54 10.54 -17.23
N TYR A 70 -11.53 11.29 -17.70
CA TYR A 70 -12.23 12.30 -16.92
C TYR A 70 -13.04 11.68 -15.77
N THR A 71 -13.85 10.66 -16.05
CA THR A 71 -14.68 9.97 -15.04
C THR A 71 -13.80 9.28 -14.00
N VAL A 72 -12.76 8.55 -14.44
CA VAL A 72 -11.82 7.87 -13.54
C VAL A 72 -11.13 8.88 -12.61
N ALA A 73 -10.69 10.02 -13.12
CA ALA A 73 -10.07 11.07 -12.31
C ALA A 73 -11.03 11.65 -11.28
N ALA A 74 -12.28 11.93 -11.66
CA ALA A 74 -13.31 12.46 -10.76
C ALA A 74 -13.68 11.46 -9.64
N VAL A 75 -13.89 10.18 -9.99
CA VAL A 75 -14.21 9.14 -9.00
C VAL A 75 -13.02 8.87 -8.08
N ARG A 76 -11.79 8.90 -8.62
CA ARG A 76 -10.57 8.80 -7.82
C ARG A 76 -10.46 9.92 -6.79
N ALA A 77 -10.78 11.16 -7.15
CA ALA A 77 -10.72 12.29 -6.21
C ALA A 77 -11.69 12.09 -5.03
N ASP A 78 -12.93 11.70 -5.32
CA ASP A 78 -13.92 11.41 -4.27
C ASP A 78 -13.50 10.20 -3.42
N PHE A 79 -12.96 9.16 -4.06
CA PHE A 79 -12.44 7.97 -3.36
C PHE A 79 -11.31 8.35 -2.38
N VAL A 80 -10.31 9.11 -2.81
CA VAL A 80 -9.19 9.51 -1.96
C VAL A 80 -9.68 10.32 -0.76
N LYS A 81 -10.63 11.24 -0.98
CA LYS A 81 -11.24 12.02 0.10
C LYS A 81 -11.92 11.12 1.12
N TYR A 82 -12.85 10.28 0.68
CA TYR A 82 -13.60 9.37 1.57
C TYR A 82 -12.66 8.38 2.27
N TYR A 83 -11.78 7.73 1.53
CA TYR A 83 -10.86 6.72 2.05
C TYR A 83 -9.87 7.30 3.08
N THR A 84 -9.37 8.52 2.89
CA THR A 84 -8.45 9.15 3.86
C THR A 84 -9.11 9.34 5.24
N GLU A 85 -10.41 9.57 5.27
CA GLU A 85 -11.18 9.74 6.51
C GLU A 85 -11.51 8.39 7.18
N HIS A 86 -11.54 7.27 6.41
CA HIS A 86 -12.00 5.95 6.85
C HIS A 86 -10.97 4.84 6.62
N ILE A 87 -9.68 5.18 6.55
CA ILE A 87 -8.60 4.26 6.13
C ILE A 87 -8.26 3.17 7.15
N ASP A 88 -8.75 3.29 8.38
CA ASP A 88 -8.39 2.49 9.55
C ASP A 88 -9.60 1.91 10.31
N VAL A 89 -10.75 1.79 9.65
CA VAL A 89 -11.98 1.24 10.26
C VAL A 89 -11.93 -0.29 10.32
N TYR A 90 -11.56 -0.93 9.22
CA TYR A 90 -11.45 -2.39 9.08
C TYR A 90 -10.01 -2.87 8.88
N THR A 91 -9.11 -1.94 8.53
CA THR A 91 -7.69 -2.24 8.32
C THR A 91 -7.05 -2.71 9.62
N LYS A 92 -6.26 -3.79 9.51
CA LYS A 92 -5.49 -4.34 10.64
C LYS A 92 -4.24 -5.05 10.11
N PRO A 93 -3.19 -5.15 10.92
CA PRO A 93 -2.05 -6.02 10.62
C PRO A 93 -2.48 -7.48 10.47
N TYR A 94 -1.81 -8.22 9.60
CA TYR A 94 -1.93 -9.69 9.63
C TYR A 94 -1.33 -10.23 10.92
N GLU A 95 -1.83 -11.38 11.34
CA GLU A 95 -1.35 -12.09 12.53
C GLU A 95 0.16 -12.36 12.43
N GLY A 96 0.90 -12.07 13.50
CA GLY A 96 2.35 -12.23 13.59
C GLY A 96 3.18 -11.11 12.93
N ILE A 97 2.56 -10.21 12.15
CA ILE A 97 3.30 -9.13 11.49
C ILE A 97 3.86 -8.10 12.48
N PRO A 98 3.13 -7.61 13.50
CA PRO A 98 3.71 -6.68 14.48
C PRO A 98 4.93 -7.27 15.19
N GLU A 99 4.86 -8.54 15.58
CA GLU A 99 5.94 -9.26 16.24
C GLU A 99 7.14 -9.46 15.31
N LEU A 100 6.90 -9.80 14.05
CA LEU A 100 7.94 -9.95 13.02
C LEU A 100 8.68 -8.64 12.80
N VAL A 101 7.95 -7.54 12.60
CA VAL A 101 8.52 -6.20 12.36
C VAL A 101 9.35 -5.76 13.58
N ALA A 102 8.83 -5.95 14.80
CA ALA A 102 9.54 -5.64 16.03
C ALA A 102 10.82 -6.49 16.18
N GLU A 103 10.77 -7.78 15.85
CA GLU A 103 11.94 -8.66 15.93
C GLU A 103 13.02 -8.29 14.89
N ILE A 104 12.63 -7.92 13.66
CA ILE A 104 13.57 -7.43 12.64
C ILE A 104 14.29 -6.17 13.13
N ALA A 105 13.52 -5.20 13.68
CA ALA A 105 14.07 -3.99 14.25
C ALA A 105 15.02 -4.27 15.43
N ARG A 106 14.64 -5.18 16.35
CA ARG A 106 15.46 -5.60 17.48
C ARG A 106 16.80 -6.22 17.07
N ARG A 107 16.84 -6.87 15.91
CA ARG A 107 18.07 -7.42 15.32
C ARG A 107 18.96 -6.38 14.66
N GLY A 108 18.55 -5.10 14.64
CA GLY A 108 19.28 -4.04 13.96
C GLY A 108 19.19 -4.09 12.43
N ILE A 109 18.25 -4.87 11.87
CA ILE A 109 18.00 -4.94 10.44
C ILE A 109 17.08 -3.75 10.09
N ARG A 110 17.46 -2.98 9.08
CA ARG A 110 16.64 -1.85 8.62
C ARG A 110 15.36 -2.34 7.96
N ILE A 111 14.30 -1.56 8.11
CA ILE A 111 12.99 -1.87 7.54
C ILE A 111 12.57 -0.72 6.64
N ALA A 112 12.02 -1.03 5.49
CA ALA A 112 11.43 -0.05 4.59
C ALA A 112 10.10 -0.55 4.02
N VAL A 113 9.29 0.36 3.53
CA VAL A 113 8.03 0.07 2.83
C VAL A 113 8.07 0.64 1.43
N ALA A 114 7.70 -0.19 0.44
CA ALA A 114 7.49 0.18 -0.95
C ALA A 114 6.09 -0.24 -1.40
N SER A 115 5.17 0.71 -1.56
CA SER A 115 3.77 0.42 -1.87
C SER A 115 3.24 1.21 -3.07
N ASN A 116 2.29 0.63 -3.81
CA ASN A 116 1.52 1.33 -4.84
C ASN A 116 0.36 2.17 -4.26
N LYS A 117 0.18 2.16 -2.93
CA LYS A 117 -0.75 3.03 -2.23
C LYS A 117 -0.24 4.46 -2.23
N PHE A 118 -1.12 5.46 -2.29
CA PHE A 118 -0.73 6.88 -2.23
C PHE A 118 0.07 7.22 -0.95
N GLN A 119 1.05 8.10 -1.07
CA GLN A 119 2.06 8.37 -0.04
C GLN A 119 1.45 8.69 1.33
N ALA A 120 0.54 9.66 1.40
CA ALA A 120 -0.05 10.08 2.67
C ALA A 120 -0.82 8.95 3.39
N GLY A 121 -1.51 8.06 2.63
CA GLY A 121 -2.18 6.89 3.18
C GLY A 121 -1.20 5.83 3.69
N THR A 122 -0.10 5.60 2.96
CA THR A 122 0.97 4.70 3.37
C THR A 122 1.59 5.14 4.69
N GLU A 123 1.96 6.41 4.80
CA GLU A 123 2.54 6.98 6.03
C GLU A 123 1.57 6.96 7.21
N LYS A 124 0.28 7.31 6.98
CA LYS A 124 -0.74 7.29 8.03
C LYS A 124 -0.87 5.89 8.64
N LEU A 125 -0.98 4.86 7.79
CA LEU A 125 -1.15 3.49 8.25
C LEU A 125 0.10 2.96 8.97
N ILE A 126 1.30 3.24 8.47
CA ILE A 126 2.54 2.81 9.13
C ILE A 126 2.65 3.46 10.51
N ARG A 127 2.40 4.76 10.65
CA ARG A 127 2.42 5.43 11.96
C ARG A 127 1.39 4.87 12.94
N LEU A 128 0.21 4.48 12.43
CA LEU A 128 -0.87 3.99 13.26
C LEU A 128 -0.64 2.56 13.77
N PHE A 129 -0.21 1.65 12.87
CA PHE A 129 -0.15 0.23 13.19
C PHE A 129 1.22 -0.26 13.65
N PHE A 130 2.26 0.53 13.43
CA PHE A 130 3.64 0.20 13.88
C PHE A 130 4.27 1.33 14.70
N PRO A 131 3.58 1.80 15.78
CA PRO A 131 4.11 2.85 16.62
C PRO A 131 5.40 2.38 17.30
N GLY A 132 6.42 3.24 17.31
CA GLY A 132 7.72 2.93 17.94
C GLY A 132 8.67 2.10 17.09
N VAL A 133 8.28 1.70 15.87
CA VAL A 133 9.19 1.08 14.88
C VAL A 133 9.77 2.18 13.98
N GLU A 134 11.09 2.24 13.90
CA GLU A 134 11.78 3.12 12.97
C GLU A 134 11.90 2.46 11.59
N PHE A 135 11.24 3.05 10.60
CA PHE A 135 11.37 2.66 9.19
C PHE A 135 12.39 3.55 8.51
N ALA A 136 13.39 2.95 7.86
CA ALA A 136 14.41 3.68 7.10
C ALA A 136 13.83 4.43 5.88
N ALA A 137 12.73 3.91 5.32
CA ALA A 137 11.95 4.58 4.28
C ALA A 137 10.49 4.08 4.31
N VAL A 138 9.53 4.99 4.07
CA VAL A 138 8.11 4.67 3.88
C VAL A 138 7.67 5.33 2.58
N PHE A 139 7.69 4.57 1.48
CA PHE A 139 7.37 5.07 0.16
C PHE A 139 6.11 4.46 -0.40
N GLY A 140 5.14 5.33 -0.66
CA GLY A 140 3.94 5.07 -1.43
C GLY A 140 4.04 5.66 -2.83
N GLN A 141 2.92 5.69 -3.55
CA GLN A 141 2.83 6.35 -4.85
C GLN A 141 3.03 7.87 -4.71
N ARG A 142 3.94 8.43 -5.51
CA ARG A 142 4.26 9.85 -5.62
C ARG A 142 4.27 10.26 -7.07
N GLU A 143 4.03 11.54 -7.32
CA GLU A 143 4.09 12.09 -8.67
C GLU A 143 5.50 11.95 -9.26
N GLY A 144 5.59 11.60 -10.52
CA GLY A 144 6.86 11.40 -11.22
C GLY A 144 7.60 10.09 -10.92
N VAL A 145 7.10 9.27 -9.97
CA VAL A 145 7.69 7.97 -9.66
C VAL A 145 6.80 6.85 -10.22
N PRO A 146 7.33 5.96 -11.08
CA PRO A 146 6.58 4.84 -11.62
C PRO A 146 6.12 3.88 -10.51
N LEU A 147 4.94 3.24 -10.74
CA LEU A 147 4.43 2.22 -9.84
C LEU A 147 5.22 0.90 -9.95
N LYS A 148 5.25 0.12 -8.88
CA LYS A 148 5.67 -1.28 -8.94
C LYS A 148 4.88 -2.04 -10.01
N PRO A 149 5.49 -2.88 -10.84
CA PRO A 149 6.80 -3.53 -10.67
C PRO A 149 8.02 -2.74 -11.18
N ASP A 150 7.88 -1.47 -11.55
CA ASP A 150 9.03 -0.64 -11.87
C ASP A 150 9.99 -0.58 -10.66
N PRO A 151 11.31 -0.75 -10.85
CA PRO A 151 12.27 -0.79 -9.77
C PRO A 151 12.59 0.57 -9.13
N ALA A 152 12.06 1.67 -9.64
CA ALA A 152 12.40 3.03 -9.21
C ALA A 152 12.31 3.23 -7.69
N VAL A 153 11.19 2.84 -7.08
CA VAL A 153 10.98 3.00 -5.63
C VAL A 153 11.98 2.19 -4.81
N VAL A 154 12.34 0.99 -5.27
CA VAL A 154 13.36 0.16 -4.60
C VAL A 154 14.75 0.80 -4.76
N GLY A 155 15.05 1.32 -5.95
CA GLY A 155 16.30 2.06 -6.21
C GLY A 155 16.47 3.25 -5.27
N GLU A 156 15.41 4.04 -5.03
CA GLU A 156 15.42 5.14 -4.07
C GLU A 156 15.71 4.67 -2.64
N ILE A 157 15.07 3.56 -2.22
CA ILE A 157 15.29 2.98 -0.88
C ILE A 157 16.75 2.54 -0.74
N LEU A 158 17.33 1.88 -1.75
CA LEU A 158 18.73 1.46 -1.74
C LEU A 158 19.68 2.66 -1.66
N ALA A 159 19.43 3.71 -2.43
CA ALA A 159 20.22 4.94 -2.42
C ALA A 159 20.16 5.63 -1.05
N LEU A 160 18.98 5.70 -0.45
CA LEU A 160 18.77 6.33 0.86
C LEU A 160 19.45 5.53 1.99
N THR A 161 19.33 4.20 1.94
CA THR A 161 19.84 3.34 3.02
C THR A 161 21.32 2.98 2.88
N GLY A 162 21.86 3.06 1.68
CA GLY A 162 23.24 2.63 1.40
C GLY A 162 23.49 1.13 1.57
N VAL A 163 22.42 0.32 1.67
CA VAL A 163 22.54 -1.14 1.81
C VAL A 163 22.78 -1.76 0.44
N ALA A 164 23.78 -2.63 0.35
CA ALA A 164 24.09 -3.35 -0.88
C ALA A 164 22.92 -4.29 -1.26
N LYS A 165 22.59 -4.35 -2.55
CA LYS A 165 21.44 -5.11 -3.10
C LYS A 165 21.42 -6.58 -2.64
N GLU A 166 22.59 -7.19 -2.51
CA GLU A 166 22.78 -8.59 -2.11
C GLU A 166 22.39 -8.85 -0.63
N ARG A 167 22.23 -7.77 0.15
CA ARG A 167 21.84 -7.80 1.56
C ARG A 167 20.40 -7.36 1.78
N VAL A 168 19.58 -7.32 0.74
CA VAL A 168 18.16 -6.89 0.79
C VAL A 168 17.24 -8.07 0.57
N LEU A 169 16.23 -8.16 1.40
CA LEU A 169 15.12 -9.08 1.27
C LEU A 169 13.83 -8.31 0.96
#